data_428e9bfb633297224cca43e61ae5018e
#
_entry.id   428e9bfb633297224cca43e61ae5018e
#
_cell.length_a   1.000
_cell.length_b   1.000
_cell.length_c   1.000
_cell.angle_alpha   90.00
_cell.angle_beta   90.00
_cell.angle_gamma   90.00
#
_symmetry.space_group_name_H-M   'P 1'
#
loop_
_entity.id
_entity.type
_entity.pdbx_description
1 polymer ?
#
loop_
_entity_poly.entity_id
_entity_poly.type
_entity_poly.pdbx_seq_one_letter_code
_entity_poly.pdbx_strand_id
1 'polypeptide(L)'
;MMEKIGIFGKKNSLVKYNLSSHKSLWTANLPHGQTPKAIAQYEDFLVVIDQNWAGTKNISCFNEKTGVLLWRYRYDFLCTWGIYFQPIFVEEHLIFKSGAAEFTKLCCKTGKIAYKKIIKHRRLFSFEKFEITYVGESLIAFSNKEIRKIDIESGNVEIDTVLTEKFNVKGVTAHLGRGVSFISSISSFNQQLEDQAKSDAGAGAGAG
;
A
#
# COMPACT_ATOMS: atom_id res chain seq x y z
N MET A 1 -5.02 -3.38 33.77
CA MET A 1 -5.03 -2.09 33.04
C MET A 1 -4.31 -2.31 31.72
N MET A 2 -4.96 -2.11 30.57
CA MET A 2 -4.28 -2.29 29.27
C MET A 2 -3.24 -1.17 29.11
N GLU A 3 -2.00 -1.55 28.79
CA GLU A 3 -0.97 -0.58 28.44
C GLU A 3 -1.31 0.11 27.12
N LYS A 4 -1.32 1.43 27.13
CA LYS A 4 -1.51 2.23 25.91
C LYS A 4 -0.15 2.52 25.31
N ILE A 5 0.17 1.85 24.22
CA ILE A 5 1.44 2.00 23.50
C ILE A 5 1.19 2.69 22.17
N GLY A 6 2.03 3.66 21.81
CA GLY A 6 2.02 4.35 20.53
C GLY A 6 3.41 4.39 19.90
N ILE A 7 3.43 4.48 18.56
CA ILE A 7 4.66 4.67 17.78
C ILE A 7 4.59 6.03 17.12
N PHE A 8 5.61 6.82 17.32
CA PHE A 8 5.68 8.21 16.87
C PHE A 8 6.91 8.45 16.01
N GLY A 9 6.72 9.16 14.91
CA GLY A 9 7.80 9.69 14.09
C GLY A 9 8.18 11.10 14.56
N LYS A 10 9.45 11.34 14.84
CA LYS A 10 9.96 12.66 15.25
C LYS A 10 11.25 12.97 14.51
N LYS A 11 11.24 14.00 13.64
CA LYS A 11 12.42 14.35 12.83
C LYS A 11 13.01 13.09 12.17
N ASN A 12 14.25 12.75 12.51
CA ASN A 12 14.99 11.60 12.01
C ASN A 12 14.95 10.38 12.95
N SER A 13 13.89 10.22 13.73
CA SER A 13 13.74 9.09 14.65
C SER A 13 12.32 8.57 14.73
N LEU A 14 12.22 7.32 15.19
CA LEU A 14 10.98 6.65 15.59
C LEU A 14 11.07 6.36 17.07
N VAL A 15 9.99 6.55 17.79
CA VAL A 15 9.90 6.28 19.21
C VAL A 15 8.69 5.43 19.50
N LYS A 16 8.88 4.28 20.14
CA LYS A 16 7.80 3.52 20.75
C LYS A 16 7.66 3.98 22.20
N TYR A 17 6.46 4.39 22.56
CA TYR A 17 6.20 5.08 23.81
C TYR A 17 5.01 4.46 24.54
N ASN A 18 5.21 4.22 25.85
CA ASN A 18 4.12 3.81 26.71
C ASN A 18 3.44 5.07 27.28
N LEU A 19 2.22 5.31 26.81
CA LEU A 19 1.40 6.48 27.19
C LEU A 19 0.93 6.42 28.66
N SER A 20 0.81 5.21 29.20
CA SER A 20 0.37 5.05 30.59
C SER A 20 1.47 5.33 31.61
N SER A 21 2.69 4.92 31.31
CA SER A 21 3.85 5.12 32.19
C SER A 21 4.70 6.34 31.83
N HIS A 22 4.38 7.02 30.72
CA HIS A 22 5.14 8.13 30.15
C HIS A 22 6.63 7.81 29.90
N LYS A 23 6.90 6.56 29.44
CA LYS A 23 8.26 6.10 29.17
C LYS A 23 8.46 5.69 27.72
N SER A 24 9.61 6.05 27.17
CA SER A 24 10.09 5.51 25.91
C SER A 24 10.48 4.05 26.09
N LEU A 25 9.94 3.16 25.26
CA LEU A 25 10.28 1.74 25.26
C LEU A 25 11.51 1.48 24.40
N TRP A 26 11.57 2.11 23.24
CA TRP A 26 12.75 2.16 22.39
C TRP A 26 12.73 3.41 21.50
N THR A 27 13.90 3.78 21.00
CA THR A 27 14.09 4.82 19.99
C THR A 27 14.97 4.27 18.88
N ALA A 28 14.51 4.38 17.64
CA ALA A 28 15.26 4.00 16.44
C ALA A 28 15.59 5.24 15.61
N ASN A 29 16.84 5.37 15.18
CA ASN A 29 17.26 6.48 14.35
C ASN A 29 17.08 6.17 12.87
N LEU A 30 16.54 7.14 12.14
CA LEU A 30 16.58 7.19 10.69
C LEU A 30 17.88 7.88 10.26
N PRO A 31 18.38 7.68 9.04
CA PRO A 31 19.53 8.42 8.54
C PRO A 31 19.34 9.93 8.63
N HIS A 32 20.44 10.65 8.76
CA HIS A 32 20.45 12.10 8.81
C HIS A 32 19.65 12.73 7.68
N GLY A 33 18.80 13.69 8.01
CA GLY A 33 17.94 14.39 7.05
C GLY A 33 16.70 13.62 6.60
N GLN A 34 16.48 12.38 7.06
CA GLN A 34 15.25 11.63 6.77
C GLN A 34 14.16 11.93 7.81
N THR A 35 12.93 12.08 7.35
CA THR A 35 11.75 12.31 8.19
C THR A 35 10.71 11.23 7.92
N PRO A 36 10.16 10.56 8.94
CA PRO A 36 9.07 9.61 8.76
C PRO A 36 7.84 10.31 8.18
N LYS A 37 7.26 9.74 7.14
CA LYS A 37 6.07 10.26 6.45
C LYS A 37 4.85 9.35 6.63
N ALA A 38 5.09 8.05 6.69
CA ALA A 38 4.05 7.06 6.94
C ALA A 38 4.62 5.90 7.75
N ILE A 39 3.79 5.35 8.60
CA ILE A 39 4.13 4.21 9.45
C ILE A 39 2.99 3.21 9.33
N ALA A 40 3.31 1.96 9.02
CA ALA A 40 2.37 0.86 8.99
C ALA A 40 2.93 -0.29 9.83
N GLN A 41 2.08 -0.91 10.62
CA GLN A 41 2.43 -2.06 11.44
C GLN A 41 1.74 -3.30 10.91
N TYR A 42 2.47 -4.37 10.82
CA TYR A 42 1.97 -5.70 10.50
C TYR A 42 2.73 -6.72 11.34
N GLU A 43 2.03 -7.41 12.24
CA GLU A 43 2.63 -8.33 13.21
C GLU A 43 3.81 -7.70 13.96
N ASP A 44 4.98 -8.33 13.89
CA ASP A 44 6.23 -7.87 14.50
C ASP A 44 7.04 -6.91 13.60
N PHE A 45 6.47 -6.49 12.46
CA PHE A 45 7.12 -5.61 11.50
C PHE A 45 6.55 -4.20 11.54
N LEU A 46 7.43 -3.24 11.58
CA LEU A 46 7.09 -1.82 11.47
C LEU A 46 7.69 -1.28 10.18
N VAL A 47 6.85 -1.05 9.20
CA VAL A 47 7.26 -0.49 7.90
C VAL A 47 7.09 1.02 7.93
N VAL A 48 8.16 1.72 7.61
CA VAL A 48 8.23 3.17 7.65
C VAL A 48 8.66 3.71 6.31
N ILE A 49 7.93 4.67 5.80
CA ILE A 49 8.41 5.51 4.71
C ILE A 49 9.05 6.73 5.31
N ASP A 50 10.28 6.93 4.96
CA ASP A 50 11.01 8.15 5.27
C ASP A 50 11.38 8.92 4.00
N GLN A 51 11.51 10.23 4.13
CA GLN A 51 11.83 11.14 3.04
C GLN A 51 12.76 12.24 3.52
N ASN A 52 13.78 12.55 2.72
CA ASN A 52 14.61 13.73 2.95
C ASN A 52 14.02 14.99 2.28
N TRP A 53 14.64 16.12 2.53
CA TRP A 53 14.25 17.41 1.94
C TRP A 53 14.39 17.43 0.41
N ALA A 54 15.30 16.64 -0.18
CA ALA A 54 15.50 16.51 -1.62
C ALA A 54 14.48 15.57 -2.30
N GLY A 55 13.54 15.02 -1.52
CA GLY A 55 12.50 14.14 -2.06
C GLY A 55 12.90 12.67 -2.18
N THR A 56 14.11 12.27 -1.80
CA THR A 56 14.53 10.86 -1.76
C THR A 56 13.73 10.12 -0.71
N LYS A 57 13.07 9.04 -1.12
CA LYS A 57 12.24 8.21 -0.26
C LYS A 57 12.89 6.86 -0.01
N ASN A 58 12.71 6.33 1.17
CA ASN A 58 13.05 4.96 1.50
C ASN A 58 11.87 4.27 2.16
N ILE A 59 11.85 2.96 2.04
CA ILE A 59 11.02 2.07 2.83
C ILE A 59 11.96 1.36 3.77
N SER A 60 11.73 1.51 5.07
CA SER A 60 12.54 0.89 6.11
C SER A 60 11.66 -0.04 6.93
N CYS A 61 12.12 -1.23 7.23
CA CYS A 61 11.43 -2.15 8.13
C CYS A 61 12.20 -2.29 9.42
N PHE A 62 11.49 -2.16 10.52
CA PHE A 62 12.03 -2.33 11.86
C PHE A 62 11.30 -3.49 12.55
N ASN A 63 11.99 -4.15 13.45
CA ASN A 63 11.34 -5.04 14.40
C ASN A 63 10.50 -4.19 15.37
N GLU A 64 9.22 -4.46 15.46
CA GLU A 64 8.26 -3.67 16.24
C GLU A 64 8.57 -3.70 17.74
N LYS A 65 9.05 -4.86 18.25
CA LYS A 65 9.34 -5.04 19.69
C LYS A 65 10.62 -4.36 20.13
N THR A 66 11.65 -4.36 19.28
CA THR A 66 12.99 -3.92 19.66
C THR A 66 13.42 -2.60 19.03
N GLY A 67 12.75 -2.14 17.99
CA GLY A 67 13.14 -0.97 17.21
C GLY A 67 14.37 -1.18 16.32
N VAL A 68 14.87 -2.42 16.20
CA VAL A 68 16.03 -2.74 15.37
C VAL A 68 15.66 -2.66 13.90
N LEU A 69 16.46 -1.93 13.11
CA LEU A 69 16.32 -1.89 11.66
C LEU A 69 16.65 -3.27 11.08
N LEU A 70 15.70 -3.86 10.37
CA LEU A 70 15.87 -5.14 9.70
C LEU A 70 16.44 -4.95 8.29
N TRP A 71 15.86 -4.03 7.53
CA TRP A 71 16.30 -3.70 6.19
C TRP A 71 15.82 -2.32 5.75
N ARG A 72 16.41 -1.82 4.67
CA ARG A 72 16.01 -0.58 4.01
C ARG A 72 16.03 -0.77 2.51
N TYR A 73 14.96 -0.32 1.85
CA TYR A 73 14.82 -0.27 0.41
C TYR A 73 14.79 1.17 -0.05
N ARG A 74 15.69 1.54 -0.97
CA ARG A 74 15.66 2.86 -1.58
C ARG A 74 14.56 2.92 -2.63
N TYR A 75 13.70 3.91 -2.50
CA TYR A 75 12.57 4.09 -3.37
C TYR A 75 12.88 5.17 -4.40
N ASP A 76 13.33 4.75 -5.58
CA ASP A 76 13.81 5.67 -6.63
C ASP A 76 12.68 6.30 -7.47
N PHE A 77 11.44 6.01 -7.16
CA PHE A 77 10.33 6.53 -7.92
C PHE A 77 10.06 8.00 -7.57
N LEU A 78 10.47 8.90 -8.46
CA LEU A 78 10.17 10.33 -8.44
C LEU A 78 8.68 10.58 -8.70
N CYS A 79 7.82 10.16 -7.81
CA CYS A 79 6.43 10.59 -7.83
C CYS A 79 6.26 11.76 -6.88
N THR A 80 6.46 12.94 -7.41
CA THR A 80 6.50 14.21 -6.69
C THR A 80 5.15 14.68 -6.16
N TRP A 81 4.04 14.05 -6.55
CA TRP A 81 2.72 14.53 -6.22
C TRP A 81 1.84 13.41 -5.65
N GLY A 82 1.65 13.42 -4.32
CA GLY A 82 0.50 12.81 -3.67
C GLY A 82 0.34 11.29 -3.76
N ILE A 83 1.40 10.52 -3.92
CA ILE A 83 1.27 9.07 -3.76
C ILE A 83 1.19 8.76 -2.27
N TYR A 84 -0.02 8.48 -1.85
CA TYR A 84 -0.24 7.80 -0.60
C TYR A 84 0.36 6.40 -0.75
N PHE A 85 1.40 6.15 0.01
CA PHE A 85 1.95 4.81 0.12
C PHE A 85 0.96 3.99 0.94
N GLN A 86 0.34 3.06 0.27
CA GLN A 86 -0.47 2.04 0.91
C GLN A 86 0.28 0.72 0.80
N PRO A 87 1.01 0.32 1.84
CA PRO A 87 1.61 -1.00 1.86
C PRO A 87 0.50 -2.04 1.98
N ILE A 88 0.55 -3.05 1.14
CA ILE A 88 -0.33 -4.19 1.20
C ILE A 88 0.49 -5.33 1.79
N PHE A 89 0.04 -5.85 2.94
CA PHE A 89 0.67 -7.00 3.56
C PHE A 89 -0.10 -8.25 3.20
N VAL A 90 0.60 -9.24 2.69
CA VAL A 90 0.07 -10.56 2.39
C VAL A 90 1.05 -11.57 2.93
N GLU A 91 0.64 -12.31 3.95
CA GLU A 91 1.53 -13.22 4.68
C GLU A 91 2.81 -12.49 5.12
N GLU A 92 3.98 -13.07 4.90
CA GLU A 92 5.28 -12.47 5.25
C GLU A 92 5.77 -11.45 4.20
N HIS A 93 4.91 -10.98 3.30
CA HIS A 93 5.32 -10.11 2.19
C HIS A 93 4.66 -8.74 2.23
N LEU A 94 5.42 -7.78 1.78
CA LEU A 94 4.98 -6.42 1.50
C LEU A 94 4.88 -6.22 -0.01
N ILE A 95 3.71 -5.82 -0.47
CA ILE A 95 3.47 -5.41 -1.85
C ILE A 95 3.24 -3.91 -1.87
N PHE A 96 3.93 -3.22 -2.75
CA PHE A 96 3.78 -1.78 -2.90
C PHE A 96 4.03 -1.34 -4.34
N LYS A 97 3.45 -0.21 -4.67
CA LYS A 97 3.64 0.44 -5.95
C LYS A 97 5.03 1.05 -6.03
N SER A 98 5.86 0.54 -6.91
CA SER A 98 7.25 1.00 -7.12
C SER A 98 7.41 1.93 -8.32
N GLY A 99 6.35 2.13 -9.10
CA GLY A 99 6.30 3.03 -10.25
C GLY A 99 4.86 3.40 -10.62
N ALA A 100 4.64 4.22 -11.64
CA ALA A 100 3.31 4.62 -12.08
C ALA A 100 2.47 3.43 -12.58
N ALA A 101 3.13 2.46 -13.18
CA ALA A 101 2.55 1.21 -13.68
C ALA A 101 3.44 0.01 -13.29
N GLU A 102 4.01 0.04 -12.09
CA GLU A 102 4.94 -0.95 -11.60
C GLU A 102 4.71 -1.21 -10.12
N PHE A 103 4.92 -2.44 -9.70
CA PHE A 103 4.81 -2.84 -8.30
C PHE A 103 5.91 -3.85 -7.93
N THR A 104 6.18 -3.92 -6.65
CA THR A 104 7.21 -4.79 -6.06
C THR A 104 6.62 -5.58 -4.91
N LYS A 105 6.92 -6.88 -4.87
CA LYS A 105 6.70 -7.77 -3.70
C LYS A 105 8.05 -8.04 -3.06
N LEU A 106 8.15 -7.85 -1.76
CA LEU A 106 9.35 -8.18 -1.00
C LEU A 106 8.98 -8.88 0.31
N CYS A 107 9.92 -9.66 0.82
CA CYS A 107 9.77 -10.35 2.11
C CYS A 107 9.98 -9.36 3.25
N CYS A 108 9.02 -9.24 4.16
CA CYS A 108 9.07 -8.34 5.34
C CYS A 108 10.24 -8.67 6.28
N LYS A 109 10.59 -9.95 6.39
CA LYS A 109 11.66 -10.40 7.29
C LYS A 109 13.05 -10.05 6.78
N THR A 110 13.28 -10.17 5.49
CA THR A 110 14.63 -10.07 4.88
C THR A 110 14.83 -8.85 3.98
N GLY A 111 13.76 -8.21 3.53
CA GLY A 111 13.81 -7.15 2.52
C GLY A 111 14.16 -7.64 1.12
N LYS A 112 14.29 -8.95 0.91
CA LYS A 112 14.57 -9.50 -0.41
C LYS A 112 13.37 -9.33 -1.32
N ILE A 113 13.62 -8.83 -2.54
CA ILE A 113 12.61 -8.70 -3.57
C ILE A 113 12.25 -10.10 -4.07
N ALA A 114 10.98 -10.47 -3.94
CA ALA A 114 10.44 -11.69 -4.54
C ALA A 114 10.22 -11.49 -6.04
N TYR A 115 9.61 -10.37 -6.40
CA TYR A 115 9.49 -9.93 -7.79
C TYR A 115 9.26 -8.42 -7.89
N LYS A 116 9.56 -7.89 -9.08
CA LYS A 116 9.22 -6.54 -9.53
C LYS A 116 8.58 -6.66 -10.90
N LYS A 117 7.36 -6.18 -11.05
CA LYS A 117 6.54 -6.40 -12.24
C LYS A 117 5.93 -5.12 -12.76
N ILE A 118 5.72 -5.11 -14.06
CA ILE A 118 5.05 -4.03 -14.77
C ILE A 118 3.56 -4.41 -14.94
N ILE A 119 2.67 -3.54 -14.46
CA ILE A 119 1.23 -3.72 -14.61
C ILE A 119 0.84 -3.59 -16.08
N LYS A 120 1.43 -2.59 -16.75
CA LYS A 120 1.21 -2.33 -18.17
C LYS A 120 2.40 -1.64 -18.78
N HIS A 121 2.88 -2.12 -19.90
CA HIS A 121 3.92 -1.45 -20.66
C HIS A 121 3.43 -0.08 -21.12
N ARG A 122 4.19 0.96 -20.82
CA ARG A 122 3.89 2.31 -21.25
C ARG A 122 4.01 2.41 -22.78
N ARG A 123 2.96 2.92 -23.41
CA ARG A 123 3.10 3.47 -24.76
C ARG A 123 3.71 4.87 -24.67
N LEU A 124 4.47 5.29 -25.66
CA LEU A 124 4.92 6.67 -25.82
C LEU A 124 3.71 7.59 -25.59
N PHE A 125 3.86 8.58 -24.71
CA PHE A 125 2.82 9.55 -24.32
C PHE A 125 1.63 9.01 -23.48
N SER A 126 1.71 7.82 -22.89
CA SER A 126 0.69 7.35 -21.96
C SER A 126 1.03 7.76 -20.53
N PHE A 127 0.19 8.60 -19.92
CA PHE A 127 0.27 9.02 -18.52
C PHE A 127 -0.62 8.17 -17.60
N GLU A 128 -1.02 6.99 -18.05
CA GLU A 128 -1.87 6.11 -17.26
C GLU A 128 -1.17 5.71 -15.96
N LYS A 129 -1.86 5.94 -14.85
CA LYS A 129 -1.41 5.57 -13.52
C LYS A 129 -2.30 4.45 -13.00
N PHE A 130 -1.69 3.46 -12.40
CA PHE A 130 -2.40 2.40 -11.72
C PHE A 130 -2.31 2.58 -10.21
N GLU A 131 -3.39 2.32 -9.54
CA GLU A 131 -3.44 2.11 -8.10
C GLU A 131 -3.62 0.62 -7.83
N ILE A 132 -3.12 0.15 -6.69
CA ILE A 132 -3.17 -1.25 -6.29
C ILE A 132 -3.91 -1.34 -4.98
N THR A 133 -4.83 -2.28 -4.90
CA THR A 133 -5.58 -2.57 -3.68
C THR A 133 -5.74 -4.07 -3.50
N TYR A 134 -6.00 -4.47 -2.26
CA TYR A 134 -6.30 -5.85 -1.91
C TYR A 134 -7.77 -5.96 -1.51
N VAL A 135 -8.52 -6.80 -2.20
CA VAL A 135 -9.95 -6.96 -1.98
C VAL A 135 -10.26 -8.45 -1.84
N GLY A 136 -10.75 -8.85 -0.68
CA GLY A 136 -10.90 -10.26 -0.34
C GLY A 136 -9.55 -10.97 -0.45
N GLU A 137 -9.44 -11.95 -1.35
CA GLU A 137 -8.21 -12.71 -1.61
C GLU A 137 -7.51 -12.27 -2.92
N SER A 138 -7.96 -11.17 -3.52
CA SER A 138 -7.49 -10.73 -4.84
C SER A 138 -6.70 -9.42 -4.75
N LEU A 139 -5.55 -9.40 -5.38
CA LEU A 139 -4.78 -8.18 -5.61
C LEU A 139 -5.22 -7.58 -6.94
N ILE A 140 -5.67 -6.33 -6.90
CA ILE A 140 -6.25 -5.64 -8.04
C ILE A 140 -5.46 -4.36 -8.33
N ALA A 141 -5.09 -4.17 -9.57
CA ALA A 141 -4.59 -2.90 -10.07
C ALA A 141 -5.67 -2.24 -10.94
N PHE A 142 -5.94 -0.97 -10.71
CA PHE A 142 -6.93 -0.24 -11.48
C PHE A 142 -6.42 1.13 -11.92
N SER A 143 -6.88 1.53 -13.09
CA SER A 143 -6.64 2.83 -13.67
C SER A 143 -7.98 3.48 -14.09
N ASN A 144 -7.89 4.60 -14.76
CA ASN A 144 -9.08 5.24 -15.36
C ASN A 144 -9.60 4.54 -16.62
N LYS A 145 -8.99 3.44 -17.06
CA LYS A 145 -9.34 2.76 -18.30
C LYS A 145 -9.64 1.30 -18.11
N GLU A 146 -9.01 0.66 -17.15
CA GLU A 146 -9.09 -0.78 -16.99
C GLU A 146 -8.81 -1.23 -15.57
N ILE A 147 -9.32 -2.39 -15.24
CA ILE A 147 -9.03 -3.14 -14.02
C ILE A 147 -8.24 -4.37 -14.40
N ARG A 148 -7.22 -4.70 -13.60
CA ARG A 148 -6.36 -5.85 -13.78
C ARG A 148 -6.28 -6.65 -12.50
N LYS A 149 -6.39 -7.96 -12.64
CA LYS A 149 -6.05 -8.90 -11.57
C LYS A 149 -4.55 -9.15 -11.57
N ILE A 150 -4.00 -9.26 -10.36
CA ILE A 150 -2.61 -9.61 -10.14
C ILE A 150 -2.59 -10.92 -9.35
N ASP A 151 -1.94 -11.92 -9.92
CA ASP A 151 -1.61 -13.14 -9.20
C ASP A 151 -0.53 -12.85 -8.15
N ILE A 152 -0.83 -13.10 -6.89
CA ILE A 152 0.02 -12.71 -5.77
C ILE A 152 1.33 -13.48 -5.77
N GLU A 153 1.32 -14.75 -6.20
CA GLU A 153 2.51 -15.60 -6.14
C GLU A 153 3.48 -15.28 -7.27
N SER A 154 2.99 -15.25 -8.50
CA SER A 154 3.83 -15.04 -9.68
C SER A 154 4.02 -13.56 -10.05
N GLY A 155 3.13 -12.69 -9.58
CA GLY A 155 3.04 -11.30 -10.01
C GLY A 155 2.52 -11.14 -11.43
N ASN A 156 1.93 -12.17 -12.03
CA ASN A 156 1.33 -12.08 -13.35
C ASN A 156 0.10 -11.18 -13.33
N VAL A 157 -0.06 -10.38 -14.39
CA VAL A 157 -1.08 -9.34 -14.47
C VAL A 157 -1.95 -9.59 -15.68
N GLU A 158 -3.26 -9.74 -15.47
CA GLU A 158 -4.26 -9.97 -16.50
C GLU A 158 -5.35 -8.92 -16.45
N ILE A 159 -5.93 -8.57 -17.60
CA ILE A 159 -7.06 -7.63 -17.64
C ILE A 159 -8.30 -8.39 -17.15
N ASP A 160 -8.98 -7.83 -16.17
CA ASP A 160 -10.31 -8.26 -15.77
C ASP A 160 -11.36 -7.49 -16.59
N THR A 161 -11.80 -8.08 -17.69
CA THR A 161 -12.78 -7.47 -18.59
C THR A 161 -14.14 -7.30 -17.93
N VAL A 162 -14.55 -8.27 -17.13
CA VAL A 162 -15.84 -8.26 -16.42
C VAL A 162 -15.91 -7.10 -15.43
N LEU A 163 -14.91 -6.96 -14.56
CA LEU A 163 -14.85 -5.84 -13.64
C LEU A 163 -14.68 -4.50 -14.36
N THR A 164 -13.88 -4.46 -15.42
CA THR A 164 -13.66 -3.24 -16.21
C THR A 164 -14.97 -2.71 -16.79
N GLU A 165 -15.79 -3.59 -17.35
CA GLU A 165 -17.10 -3.24 -17.93
C GLU A 165 -18.12 -2.88 -16.86
N LYS A 166 -18.25 -3.73 -15.82
CA LYS A 166 -19.24 -3.59 -14.76
C LYS A 166 -19.10 -2.28 -13.98
N PHE A 167 -17.88 -1.88 -13.67
CA PHE A 167 -17.62 -0.68 -12.87
C PHE A 167 -17.47 0.61 -13.68
N ASN A 168 -17.57 0.55 -15.02
CA ASN A 168 -17.43 1.73 -15.88
C ASN A 168 -16.29 2.66 -15.43
N VAL A 169 -15.08 2.15 -15.43
CA VAL A 169 -13.88 2.77 -14.83
C VAL A 169 -13.67 4.23 -15.22
N LYS A 170 -14.18 4.64 -16.39
CA LYS A 170 -14.17 6.05 -16.84
C LYS A 170 -14.96 6.97 -15.88
N GLY A 171 -16.00 6.46 -15.24
CA GLY A 171 -16.79 7.20 -14.25
C GLY A 171 -16.03 7.44 -12.93
N VAL A 172 -15.21 6.51 -12.51
CA VAL A 172 -14.42 6.60 -11.27
C VAL A 172 -13.39 7.72 -11.34
N THR A 173 -12.75 7.93 -12.48
CA THR A 173 -11.78 9.01 -12.69
C THR A 173 -12.39 10.40 -12.75
N ALA A 174 -13.62 10.54 -13.22
CA ALA A 174 -14.30 11.82 -13.19
C ALA A 174 -14.52 12.33 -11.75
N HIS A 175 -14.68 11.42 -10.80
CA HIS A 175 -14.75 11.75 -9.37
C HIS A 175 -13.37 12.06 -8.77
N LEU A 176 -12.32 11.35 -9.14
CA LEU A 176 -10.95 11.61 -8.68
C LEU A 176 -10.41 12.97 -9.15
N GLY A 177 -10.80 13.43 -10.34
CA GLY A 177 -10.41 14.73 -10.90
C GLY A 177 -11.04 15.94 -10.21
N ARG A 178 -12.03 15.76 -9.34
CA ARG A 178 -12.75 16.85 -8.65
C ARG A 178 -12.35 17.06 -7.18
N GLY A 179 -11.16 16.64 -6.78
CA GLY A 179 -10.63 16.93 -5.44
C GLY A 179 -11.24 16.09 -4.30
N VAL A 180 -11.92 15.01 -4.62
CA VAL A 180 -12.31 14.01 -3.61
C VAL A 180 -11.05 13.30 -3.14
N SER A 181 -10.83 13.25 -1.83
CA SER A 181 -9.65 12.61 -1.28
C SER A 181 -9.59 11.15 -1.74
N PHE A 182 -8.45 10.73 -2.23
CA PHE A 182 -8.18 9.39 -2.73
C PHE A 182 -8.63 8.26 -1.74
N ILE A 183 -8.53 8.53 -0.45
CA ILE A 183 -8.95 7.62 0.63
C ILE A 183 -10.47 7.35 0.60
N SER A 184 -11.30 8.35 0.34
CA SER A 184 -12.76 8.17 0.27
C SER A 184 -13.21 7.40 -0.97
N SER A 185 -12.45 7.51 -2.07
CA SER A 185 -12.77 6.79 -3.31
C SER A 185 -12.39 5.31 -3.24
N ILE A 186 -11.29 4.98 -2.58
CA ILE A 186 -10.90 3.57 -2.36
C ILE A 186 -11.83 2.90 -1.37
N SER A 187 -12.21 3.58 -0.28
CA SER A 187 -13.14 3.02 0.68
C SER A 187 -14.52 2.79 0.07
N SER A 188 -15.03 3.72 -0.75
CA SER A 188 -16.29 3.54 -1.45
C SER A 188 -16.24 2.46 -2.51
N PHE A 189 -15.13 2.32 -3.22
CA PHE A 189 -14.91 1.23 -4.19
C PHE A 189 -14.83 -0.13 -3.49
N ASN A 190 -14.07 -0.24 -2.42
CA ASN A 190 -13.99 -1.46 -1.62
C ASN A 190 -15.35 -1.83 -1.02
N GLN A 191 -16.10 -0.85 -0.52
CA GLN A 191 -17.43 -1.07 0.02
C GLN A 191 -18.42 -1.54 -1.05
N GLN A 192 -18.36 -0.99 -2.27
CA GLN A 192 -19.15 -1.45 -3.40
C GLN A 192 -18.81 -2.89 -3.80
N LEU A 193 -17.53 -3.28 -3.80
CA LEU A 193 -17.10 -4.64 -4.07
C LEU A 193 -17.56 -5.62 -2.99
N GLU A 194 -17.49 -5.24 -1.71
CA GLU A 194 -17.97 -6.06 -0.59
C GLU A 194 -19.49 -6.22 -0.61
N ASP A 195 -20.23 -5.14 -0.89
CA ASP A 195 -21.68 -5.16 -1.00
C ASP A 195 -22.16 -6.03 -2.16
N GLN A 196 -21.41 -5.99 -3.28
CA GLN A 196 -21.68 -6.83 -4.43
C GLN A 196 -21.42 -8.33 -4.16
N ALA A 197 -20.29 -8.65 -3.51
CA ALA A 197 -19.96 -10.02 -3.12
C ALA A 197 -21.02 -10.61 -2.18
N LYS A 198 -21.57 -9.80 -1.28
CA LYS A 198 -22.68 -10.19 -0.39
C LYS A 198 -23.98 -10.41 -1.17
N SER A 199 -24.28 -9.59 -2.18
CA SER A 199 -25.50 -9.73 -2.99
C SER A 199 -25.44 -10.99 -3.87
N ASP A 200 -24.28 -11.29 -4.44
CA ASP A 200 -24.07 -12.47 -5.27
C ASP A 200 -24.11 -13.78 -4.44
N ALA A 201 -23.64 -13.73 -3.19
CA ALA A 201 -23.76 -14.84 -2.25
C ALA A 201 -25.21 -15.07 -1.75
N GLY A 202 -26.03 -14.02 -1.68
CA GLY A 202 -27.44 -14.11 -1.30
C GLY A 202 -28.35 -14.65 -2.40
N ALA A 203 -28.00 -14.45 -3.66
CA ALA A 203 -28.80 -14.92 -4.81
C ALA A 203 -28.71 -16.43 -5.04
N GLY A 204 -27.68 -17.11 -4.50
CA GLY A 204 -27.49 -18.56 -4.61
C GLY A 204 -28.27 -19.40 -3.60
N ALA A 205 -28.87 -18.83 -2.59
CA ALA A 205 -29.53 -19.56 -1.48
C ALA A 205 -31.05 -19.74 -1.63
N GLY A 206 -31.64 -19.31 -2.74
CA GLY A 206 -33.10 -19.29 -2.97
C GLY A 206 -33.65 -20.27 -3.97
N ALA A 207 -32.85 -21.24 -4.47
CA ALA A 207 -33.33 -22.29 -5.38
C ALA A 207 -32.97 -23.66 -4.82
N GLY A 208 -33.78 -24.11 -3.87
CA GLY A 208 -33.76 -25.44 -3.30
C GLY A 208 -35.17 -25.84 -2.86
#